data_93f990a25965dbff898490bd3d1f76ce
#
_entry.id   93f990a25965dbff898490bd3d1f76ce
#
_cell.length_a   1.000
_cell.length_b   1.000
_cell.length_c   1.000
_cell.angle_alpha   90.00
_cell.angle_beta   90.00
_cell.angle_gamma   90.00
#
_symmetry.space_group_name_H-M   'P 1'
#
loop_
_entity.id
_entity.type
_entity.pdbx_description
1 polymer ?
#
loop_
_entity_poly.entity_id
_entity_poly.type
_entity_poly.pdbx_seq_one_letter_code
_entity_poly.pdbx_strand_id
1 'polypeptide(L)'
;MKKLLTIIVAILVPLLFSCSGTKESNSLVPPPSPEGNSTPEDDHGDDPGDDPGDDPGDDPGEEPGEDPGDTPGADPSAATDLGASGTANSYVVTQAGSYKFKAVKGNSSTSVGSVAKAEVLWETNAGMILNPGFKDGYVAFETPQSIKRGNALVAAKDASGTILWSWHIWIPKTEIGGDKYGFSFYTTMDRNLGAQEAASAQAGADSYGLLYQWGRKDPFPCETPSKRAPGPVSRQETISHPETFYYADGTWMSSVDKTVWGDGATKTIYDPCPPGYKVPMREDLSGFFPIDPLSSAKGWQYAAGYAFAVGEPQVWFPYTGYIDVTGTYVGAGTQTKIWNSHMDSANNQGYGVFLNGSTSSKSSQKAAQGGSVRCISEQQEQFQNKPGMPVQGSYTRKVFDSGVEELSGLCLSWDKTYLWGVGDQGELYKFTNLDGGVDAIAYTSVWTYSADMEGVTIDPGSTTLYLGIESDRVYRVQSPYNSKTTIFVIDDAANMGNSGVEGITWYKGDLYVGAQSGATLWRYTLGGTKVWKKQLGALAPGIKEVGDLFYDSETDLLWVSDSEACKLFVFDGEVTELQAIYDVSFIGNAESVCVDHQRGCVWVGDDGSTSKIYKISFTGL
;
A
#
# COMPACT_ATOMS: atom_id res chain seq x y z
N MET A 1 51.77 0.03 21.66
CA MET A 1 51.95 -1.40 21.96
C MET A 1 50.87 -2.14 21.20
N LYS A 2 51.26 -3.17 20.45
CA LYS A 2 50.47 -3.86 19.44
C LYS A 2 49.22 -4.53 20.03
N LYS A 3 48.04 -4.28 19.45
CA LYS A 3 46.84 -5.11 19.67
C LYS A 3 46.72 -6.12 18.54
N LEU A 4 46.60 -7.35 18.95
CA LEU A 4 46.51 -8.55 18.10
C LEU A 4 45.06 -8.67 17.61
N LEU A 5 44.90 -8.72 16.32
CA LEU A 5 43.65 -9.01 15.62
C LEU A 5 43.46 -10.52 15.54
N THR A 6 42.45 -11.09 16.13
CA THR A 6 42.14 -12.52 16.02
C THR A 6 41.04 -12.69 15.00
N ILE A 7 41.41 -13.22 13.83
CA ILE A 7 40.45 -13.59 12.79
C ILE A 7 40.01 -15.02 13.06
N ILE A 8 38.73 -15.26 13.28
CA ILE A 8 38.16 -16.60 13.33
C ILE A 8 37.61 -16.92 11.92
N VAL A 9 38.26 -17.85 11.26
CA VAL A 9 37.81 -18.46 9.99
C VAL A 9 36.92 -19.65 10.34
N ALA A 10 35.65 -19.58 10.05
CA ALA A 10 34.74 -20.71 10.12
C ALA A 10 34.82 -21.52 8.83
N ILE A 11 35.29 -22.74 8.95
CA ILE A 11 35.33 -23.72 7.86
C ILE A 11 34.00 -24.46 7.81
N LEU A 12 33.24 -24.29 6.72
CA LEU A 12 32.08 -25.11 6.40
C LEU A 12 32.55 -26.44 5.78
N VAL A 13 32.22 -27.54 6.41
CA VAL A 13 32.35 -28.88 5.86
C VAL A 13 30.97 -29.33 5.36
N PRO A 14 30.80 -29.75 4.12
CA PRO A 14 29.56 -30.35 3.65
C PRO A 14 29.55 -31.85 3.98
N LEU A 15 28.53 -32.28 4.74
CA LEU A 15 28.23 -33.69 4.93
C LEU A 15 27.38 -34.19 3.76
N LEU A 16 28.00 -35.03 2.95
CA LEU A 16 27.34 -35.90 1.98
C LEU A 16 26.72 -37.09 2.71
N PHE A 17 25.41 -37.23 2.68
CA PHE A 17 24.75 -38.51 2.96
C PHE A 17 24.25 -39.11 1.66
N SER A 18 24.93 -40.20 1.26
CA SER A 18 24.45 -41.12 0.25
C SER A 18 23.57 -42.18 0.95
N CYS A 19 22.38 -42.40 0.45
CA CYS A 19 21.65 -43.63 0.69
C CYS A 19 20.97 -44.08 -0.59
N SER A 20 21.47 -45.18 -1.09
CA SER A 20 20.91 -46.00 -2.15
C SER A 20 19.71 -46.80 -1.65
N GLY A 21 18.69 -46.97 -2.47
CA GLY A 21 17.63 -47.91 -2.16
C GLY A 21 16.46 -47.89 -3.14
N THR A 22 16.60 -48.72 -4.17
CA THR A 22 15.60 -49.52 -4.90
C THR A 22 14.38 -48.90 -5.55
N LYS A 23 14.36 -49.12 -6.85
CA LYS A 23 13.27 -49.00 -7.81
C LYS A 23 12.03 -49.78 -7.40
N GLU A 24 10.86 -49.18 -7.50
CA GLU A 24 9.70 -49.85 -8.05
C GLU A 24 8.98 -48.92 -9.03
N SER A 25 8.81 -49.45 -10.20
CA SER A 25 8.12 -48.88 -11.35
C SER A 25 6.63 -49.14 -11.20
N ASN A 26 5.81 -48.10 -11.25
CA ASN A 26 4.40 -48.25 -11.65
C ASN A 26 4.09 -47.22 -12.74
N SER A 27 4.07 -47.74 -13.96
CA SER A 27 3.54 -47.07 -15.14
C SER A 27 2.02 -47.01 -15.04
N LEU A 28 1.44 -45.82 -15.08
CA LEU A 28 0.04 -45.65 -15.41
C LEU A 28 -0.05 -45.02 -16.80
N VAL A 29 -0.57 -45.81 -17.71
CA VAL A 29 -0.89 -45.51 -19.10
C VAL A 29 -2.08 -44.52 -19.15
N PRO A 30 -2.07 -43.49 -19.98
CA PRO A 30 -3.27 -42.68 -20.23
C PRO A 30 -4.28 -43.40 -21.13
N PRO A 31 -5.59 -43.13 -20.98
CA PRO A 31 -6.62 -43.77 -21.82
C PRO A 31 -6.60 -43.19 -23.24
N PRO A 32 -7.02 -44.00 -24.23
CA PRO A 32 -6.93 -43.66 -25.66
C PRO A 32 -8.07 -42.74 -26.11
N SER A 33 -7.75 -41.88 -27.06
CA SER A 33 -8.70 -41.12 -27.90
C SER A 33 -9.49 -42.06 -28.79
N PRO A 34 -10.74 -41.78 -29.11
CA PRO A 34 -11.45 -42.55 -30.10
C PRO A 34 -11.05 -42.10 -31.51
N GLU A 35 -10.53 -43.04 -32.26
CA GLU A 35 -10.27 -42.95 -33.69
C GLU A 35 -11.57 -42.97 -34.48
N GLY A 36 -11.50 -42.30 -35.61
CA GLY A 36 -12.55 -42.21 -36.60
C GLY A 36 -12.84 -43.50 -37.35
N ASN A 37 -13.93 -43.50 -38.04
CA ASN A 37 -14.12 -44.46 -39.11
C ASN A 37 -14.60 -43.79 -40.40
N SER A 38 -13.96 -44.18 -41.41
CA SER A 38 -13.88 -43.95 -42.81
C SER A 38 -15.19 -44.08 -43.57
N THR A 39 -15.21 -43.35 -44.66
CA THR A 39 -16.00 -43.39 -45.89
C THR A 39 -16.32 -44.79 -46.42
N PRO A 40 -17.33 -44.96 -47.34
CA PRO A 40 -16.98 -44.86 -48.76
C PRO A 40 -18.00 -44.18 -49.71
N GLU A 41 -17.44 -43.83 -50.82
CA GLU A 41 -17.85 -43.44 -52.13
C GLU A 41 -19.14 -44.11 -52.74
N ASP A 42 -19.68 -43.39 -53.68
CA ASP A 42 -20.12 -43.69 -55.05
C ASP A 42 -21.42 -42.95 -55.38
N ASP A 43 -21.67 -42.38 -56.47
CA ASP A 43 -21.26 -42.29 -57.86
C ASP A 43 -22.52 -41.92 -58.64
N HIS A 44 -22.35 -41.15 -59.72
CA HIS A 44 -23.26 -40.94 -60.89
C HIS A 44 -24.54 -40.14 -60.67
N GLY A 45 -24.95 -39.26 -61.52
CA GLY A 45 -24.62 -38.96 -62.93
C GLY A 45 -25.58 -37.95 -63.50
N ASP A 46 -25.12 -37.28 -64.51
CA ASP A 46 -25.75 -36.76 -65.70
C ASP A 46 -26.88 -35.72 -65.71
N ASP A 47 -26.49 -34.59 -66.20
CA ASP A 47 -27.04 -33.61 -67.16
C ASP A 47 -28.06 -34.18 -68.20
N PRO A 48 -28.80 -33.40 -69.00
CA PRO A 48 -28.85 -31.96 -69.29
C PRO A 48 -30.24 -31.37 -69.57
N GLY A 49 -30.32 -30.09 -69.85
CA GLY A 49 -31.34 -29.60 -70.79
C GLY A 49 -32.09 -28.34 -70.44
N ASP A 50 -31.72 -27.38 -71.18
CA ASP A 50 -32.46 -26.44 -72.05
C ASP A 50 -32.99 -25.14 -71.48
N ASP A 51 -32.30 -24.09 -71.91
CA ASP A 51 -32.71 -22.72 -72.23
C ASP A 51 -33.88 -22.73 -73.34
N PRO A 52 -34.64 -21.66 -73.66
CA PRO A 52 -34.39 -20.22 -73.50
C PRO A 52 -35.67 -19.37 -73.23
N GLY A 53 -35.51 -18.06 -73.03
CA GLY A 53 -36.63 -17.13 -73.25
C GLY A 53 -36.41 -15.71 -72.64
N ASP A 54 -35.81 -14.86 -73.42
CA ASP A 54 -36.05 -13.44 -73.74
C ASP A 54 -36.87 -12.56 -72.81
N ASP A 55 -36.22 -11.52 -72.20
CA ASP A 55 -36.16 -10.07 -72.58
C ASP A 55 -37.36 -9.19 -72.20
N PRO A 56 -37.26 -7.86 -72.22
CA PRO A 56 -36.46 -6.92 -71.35
C PRO A 56 -37.41 -5.95 -70.63
N GLY A 57 -36.94 -5.27 -69.60
CA GLY A 57 -37.74 -4.19 -69.05
C GLY A 57 -37.21 -3.49 -67.86
N ASP A 58 -36.71 -2.33 -68.11
CA ASP A 58 -36.66 -1.17 -67.24
C ASP A 58 -35.75 -1.18 -66.02
N ASP A 59 -34.60 -0.62 -66.24
CA ASP A 59 -33.71 0.07 -65.24
C ASP A 59 -34.44 1.29 -64.63
N PRO A 60 -34.54 1.41 -63.33
CA PRO A 60 -34.53 2.70 -62.67
C PRO A 60 -33.34 2.81 -61.71
N GLY A 61 -32.32 3.57 -62.19
CA GLY A 61 -31.57 4.44 -61.32
C GLY A 61 -30.85 3.75 -60.17
N GLU A 62 -29.57 3.44 -60.36
CA GLU A 62 -28.62 3.35 -59.25
C GLU A 62 -28.64 4.67 -58.49
N GLU A 63 -29.28 4.70 -57.32
CA GLU A 63 -28.93 5.67 -56.31
C GLU A 63 -27.45 5.43 -55.92
N PRO A 64 -26.65 6.48 -55.78
CA PRO A 64 -25.26 6.31 -55.35
C PRO A 64 -25.24 5.62 -53.98
N GLY A 65 -24.55 4.48 -53.91
CA GLY A 65 -24.34 3.74 -52.68
C GLY A 65 -23.91 4.66 -51.57
N GLU A 66 -24.69 4.68 -50.50
CA GLU A 66 -24.24 5.29 -49.27
C GLU A 66 -22.93 4.60 -48.89
N ASP A 67 -21.88 5.43 -48.84
CA ASP A 67 -20.60 5.09 -48.24
C ASP A 67 -20.87 4.51 -46.82
N PRO A 68 -20.38 3.32 -46.45
CA PRO A 68 -20.55 2.80 -45.10
C PRO A 68 -19.63 3.55 -44.14
N GLY A 69 -19.69 4.88 -44.16
CA GLY A 69 -18.90 5.79 -43.34
C GLY A 69 -19.79 6.59 -42.41
N ASP A 70 -19.45 6.56 -41.15
CA ASP A 70 -19.93 7.34 -40.02
C ASP A 70 -21.34 7.00 -39.51
N THR A 71 -21.43 5.89 -38.79
CA THR A 71 -22.44 5.84 -37.72
C THR A 71 -22.13 7.00 -36.75
N PRO A 72 -23.06 7.98 -36.56
CA PRO A 72 -22.81 9.07 -35.65
C PRO A 72 -22.43 8.53 -34.26
N GLY A 73 -21.30 8.97 -33.71
CA GLY A 73 -20.90 8.63 -32.33
C GLY A 73 -21.97 9.03 -31.32
N ALA A 74 -21.99 8.40 -30.14
CA ALA A 74 -22.94 8.68 -29.07
C ALA A 74 -23.04 10.18 -28.77
N ASP A 75 -24.27 10.72 -28.63
CA ASP A 75 -24.50 12.12 -28.30
C ASP A 75 -24.26 12.37 -26.79
N PRO A 76 -23.31 13.23 -26.40
CA PRO A 76 -23.05 13.51 -25.00
C PRO A 76 -24.15 14.31 -24.28
N SER A 77 -25.13 14.88 -25.01
CA SER A 77 -26.11 15.82 -24.44
C SER A 77 -26.97 15.21 -23.34
N ALA A 78 -27.42 13.96 -23.53
CA ALA A 78 -28.26 13.22 -22.55
C ALA A 78 -27.49 12.12 -21.81
N ALA A 79 -26.17 12.00 -22.01
CA ALA A 79 -25.35 10.94 -21.45
C ALA A 79 -24.96 11.22 -19.97
N THR A 80 -24.94 10.17 -19.16
CA THR A 80 -24.46 10.21 -17.76
C THR A 80 -22.98 10.59 -17.73
N ASP A 81 -22.63 11.63 -16.99
CA ASP A 81 -21.24 12.08 -16.83
C ASP A 81 -20.52 11.24 -15.78
N LEU A 82 -19.62 10.37 -16.22
CA LEU A 82 -18.77 9.54 -15.36
C LEU A 82 -17.71 10.36 -14.61
N GLY A 83 -17.42 11.56 -15.08
CA GLY A 83 -16.51 12.51 -14.46
C GLY A 83 -17.18 13.49 -13.49
N ALA A 84 -18.46 13.31 -13.15
CA ALA A 84 -19.19 14.24 -12.28
C ALA A 84 -18.59 14.36 -10.87
N SER A 85 -18.00 13.28 -10.33
CA SER A 85 -17.29 13.26 -9.04
C SER A 85 -15.79 13.55 -9.16
N GLY A 86 -15.27 13.73 -10.38
CA GLY A 86 -13.86 13.96 -10.66
C GLY A 86 -13.43 13.28 -11.96
N THR A 87 -12.35 13.79 -12.56
CA THR A 87 -11.75 13.17 -13.75
C THR A 87 -10.66 12.17 -13.37
N ALA A 88 -10.47 11.13 -14.19
CA ALA A 88 -9.49 10.07 -13.94
C ALA A 88 -9.08 9.36 -15.24
N ASN A 89 -8.20 8.37 -15.14
CA ASN A 89 -7.85 7.50 -16.26
C ASN A 89 -8.69 6.22 -16.33
N SER A 90 -9.54 5.98 -15.33
CA SER A 90 -10.46 4.85 -15.29
C SER A 90 -11.85 5.30 -14.86
N TYR A 91 -12.88 4.73 -15.46
CA TYR A 91 -14.28 5.00 -15.12
C TYR A 91 -15.05 3.70 -14.96
N VAL A 92 -15.92 3.66 -13.95
CA VAL A 92 -16.74 2.49 -13.63
C VAL A 92 -18.14 2.68 -14.16
N VAL A 93 -18.65 1.65 -14.85
CA VAL A 93 -20.02 1.60 -15.38
C VAL A 93 -20.73 0.39 -14.79
N THR A 94 -21.88 0.61 -14.17
CA THR A 94 -22.62 -0.46 -13.47
C THR A 94 -23.90 -0.89 -14.18
N GLN A 95 -24.48 -0.02 -15.02
CA GLN A 95 -25.77 -0.22 -15.69
C GLN A 95 -25.66 0.00 -17.19
N ALA A 96 -26.65 -0.47 -17.95
CA ALA A 96 -26.78 -0.14 -19.35
C ALA A 96 -27.20 1.32 -19.53
N GLY A 97 -26.65 2.01 -20.55
CA GLY A 97 -26.95 3.41 -20.79
C GLY A 97 -25.97 4.12 -21.71
N SER A 98 -26.16 5.43 -21.85
CA SER A 98 -25.24 6.33 -22.55
C SER A 98 -24.40 7.08 -21.54
N TYR A 99 -23.10 7.17 -21.77
CA TYR A 99 -22.10 7.69 -20.86
C TYR A 99 -21.17 8.68 -21.55
N LYS A 100 -20.64 9.62 -20.77
CA LYS A 100 -19.63 10.58 -21.21
C LYS A 100 -18.62 10.88 -20.12
N PHE A 101 -17.47 11.39 -20.51
CA PHE A 101 -16.48 12.01 -19.63
C PHE A 101 -15.64 13.04 -20.40
N LYS A 102 -15.07 14.02 -19.71
CA LYS A 102 -14.24 15.05 -20.33
C LYS A 102 -12.96 14.46 -20.92
N ALA A 103 -12.59 14.89 -22.12
CA ALA A 103 -11.33 14.54 -22.77
C ALA A 103 -10.16 15.33 -22.15
N VAL A 104 -9.80 15.03 -20.91
CA VAL A 104 -8.73 15.65 -20.15
C VAL A 104 -7.74 14.62 -19.62
N LYS A 105 -6.56 15.06 -19.23
CA LYS A 105 -5.48 14.18 -18.74
C LYS A 105 -5.72 13.80 -17.27
N GLY A 106 -6.08 12.55 -17.03
CA GLY A 106 -6.23 12.01 -15.67
C GLY A 106 -7.13 12.87 -14.79
N ASN A 107 -6.70 13.14 -13.56
CA ASN A 107 -7.42 13.93 -12.55
C ASN A 107 -7.22 15.46 -12.72
N SER A 108 -7.12 15.95 -13.94
CA SER A 108 -6.87 17.38 -14.20
C SER A 108 -7.92 18.00 -15.14
N SER A 109 -7.85 19.31 -15.30
CA SER A 109 -8.63 20.05 -16.32
C SER A 109 -7.85 20.23 -17.64
N THR A 110 -6.64 19.68 -17.75
CA THR A 110 -5.79 19.86 -18.92
C THR A 110 -6.32 19.05 -20.10
N SER A 111 -6.68 19.69 -21.19
CA SER A 111 -7.12 19.04 -22.42
C SER A 111 -6.06 18.07 -22.94
N VAL A 112 -6.50 16.96 -23.53
CA VAL A 112 -5.59 16.00 -24.20
C VAL A 112 -5.07 16.53 -25.55
N GLY A 113 -5.67 17.59 -26.11
CA GLY A 113 -5.30 18.19 -27.38
C GLY A 113 -6.49 18.28 -28.35
N SER A 114 -6.20 18.44 -29.65
CA SER A 114 -7.22 18.53 -30.70
C SER A 114 -7.73 17.15 -31.08
N VAL A 115 -8.80 16.72 -30.44
CA VAL A 115 -9.43 15.41 -30.69
C VAL A 115 -10.29 15.48 -31.94
N ALA A 116 -10.11 14.53 -32.85
CA ALA A 116 -10.95 14.34 -34.04
C ALA A 116 -11.97 13.22 -33.85
N LYS A 117 -11.60 12.14 -33.15
CA LYS A 117 -12.50 10.99 -32.88
C LYS A 117 -12.14 10.26 -31.59
N ALA A 118 -13.10 9.51 -31.07
CA ALA A 118 -12.85 8.48 -30.05
C ALA A 118 -13.00 7.08 -30.66
N GLU A 119 -12.26 6.11 -30.12
CA GLU A 119 -12.22 4.74 -30.66
C GLU A 119 -11.93 3.74 -29.53
N VAL A 120 -12.54 2.57 -29.60
CA VAL A 120 -12.19 1.43 -28.72
C VAL A 120 -10.92 0.80 -29.24
N LEU A 121 -9.89 0.71 -28.42
CA LEU A 121 -8.63 0.05 -28.77
C LEU A 121 -8.70 -1.45 -28.52
N TRP A 122 -9.29 -1.85 -27.41
CA TRP A 122 -9.57 -3.24 -27.07
C TRP A 122 -10.69 -3.33 -26.03
N GLU A 123 -11.34 -4.48 -25.98
CA GLU A 123 -12.34 -4.85 -24.98
C GLU A 123 -12.26 -6.35 -24.69
N THR A 124 -12.46 -6.72 -23.41
CA THR A 124 -12.39 -8.14 -23.00
C THR A 124 -13.63 -8.93 -23.36
N ASN A 125 -14.73 -8.25 -23.73
CA ASN A 125 -15.97 -8.85 -24.16
C ASN A 125 -16.53 -8.02 -25.33
N ALA A 126 -16.43 -8.53 -26.53
CA ALA A 126 -16.71 -7.79 -27.76
C ALA A 126 -18.11 -7.13 -27.76
N GLY A 127 -18.15 -5.85 -28.11
CA GLY A 127 -19.35 -5.02 -28.14
C GLY A 127 -19.88 -4.64 -26.76
N MET A 128 -19.00 -4.48 -25.77
CA MET A 128 -19.35 -3.88 -24.48
C MET A 128 -19.42 -2.35 -24.55
N ILE A 129 -18.69 -1.75 -25.47
CA ILE A 129 -18.69 -0.33 -25.78
C ILE A 129 -19.22 -0.13 -27.19
N LEU A 130 -20.29 0.64 -27.32
CA LEU A 130 -20.95 0.94 -28.59
C LEU A 130 -20.80 2.42 -28.91
N ASN A 131 -20.74 2.76 -30.20
CA ASN A 131 -20.80 4.11 -30.74
C ASN A 131 -19.84 5.10 -30.05
N PRO A 132 -18.54 4.76 -29.86
CA PRO A 132 -17.61 5.71 -29.26
C PRO A 132 -17.49 6.97 -30.13
N GLY A 133 -17.62 8.15 -29.50
CA GLY A 133 -17.60 9.43 -30.21
C GLY A 133 -16.94 10.52 -29.39
N PHE A 134 -16.59 11.63 -30.08
CA PHE A 134 -16.10 12.84 -29.44
C PHE A 134 -16.90 14.05 -29.91
N LYS A 135 -17.45 14.80 -28.96
CA LYS A 135 -18.20 16.02 -29.23
C LYS A 135 -18.15 16.95 -28.03
N ASP A 136 -18.02 18.26 -28.27
CA ASP A 136 -18.10 19.31 -27.24
C ASP A 136 -17.12 19.12 -26.05
N GLY A 137 -15.94 18.54 -26.32
CA GLY A 137 -14.92 18.29 -25.29
C GLY A 137 -15.12 16.98 -24.49
N TYR A 138 -16.12 16.18 -24.84
CA TYR A 138 -16.42 14.91 -24.20
C TYR A 138 -16.17 13.72 -25.13
N VAL A 139 -15.62 12.67 -24.57
CA VAL A 139 -15.74 11.32 -25.11
C VAL A 139 -17.07 10.75 -24.62
N ALA A 140 -17.87 10.21 -25.54
CA ALA A 140 -19.15 9.59 -25.23
C ALA A 140 -19.22 8.18 -25.83
N PHE A 141 -19.99 7.31 -25.22
CA PHE A 141 -20.23 5.94 -25.68
C PHE A 141 -21.54 5.39 -25.10
N GLU A 142 -21.97 4.28 -25.61
CA GLU A 142 -23.14 3.54 -25.11
C GLU A 142 -22.72 2.15 -24.66
N THR A 143 -23.52 1.53 -23.81
CA THR A 143 -23.44 0.11 -23.51
C THR A 143 -24.71 -0.60 -23.99
N PRO A 144 -24.62 -1.88 -24.40
CA PRO A 144 -25.82 -2.61 -24.85
C PRO A 144 -26.83 -2.76 -23.72
N GLN A 145 -28.13 -2.84 -24.05
CA GLN A 145 -29.20 -3.05 -23.06
C GLN A 145 -29.00 -4.34 -22.24
N SER A 146 -28.54 -5.40 -22.89
CA SER A 146 -27.98 -6.56 -22.19
C SER A 146 -26.51 -6.27 -21.91
N ILE A 147 -26.25 -5.58 -20.79
CA ILE A 147 -24.91 -5.09 -20.45
C ILE A 147 -23.86 -6.21 -20.42
N LYS A 148 -22.81 -6.03 -21.19
CA LYS A 148 -21.67 -6.95 -21.20
C LYS A 148 -20.63 -6.48 -20.18
N ARG A 149 -20.22 -7.37 -19.30
CA ARG A 149 -19.26 -7.11 -18.23
C ARG A 149 -17.84 -7.34 -18.72
N GLY A 150 -16.91 -6.53 -18.25
CA GLY A 150 -15.51 -6.62 -18.66
C GLY A 150 -14.75 -5.31 -18.52
N ASN A 151 -13.70 -5.19 -19.32
CA ASN A 151 -12.83 -4.04 -19.38
C ASN A 151 -12.61 -3.61 -20.83
N ALA A 152 -12.55 -2.33 -21.08
CA ALA A 152 -12.22 -1.76 -22.38
C ALA A 152 -11.23 -0.60 -22.25
N LEU A 153 -10.44 -0.37 -23.29
CA LEU A 153 -9.59 0.81 -23.42
C LEU A 153 -10.13 1.67 -24.56
N VAL A 154 -10.54 2.89 -24.24
CA VAL A 154 -11.05 3.88 -25.20
C VAL A 154 -10.02 4.99 -25.38
N ALA A 155 -9.74 5.40 -26.61
CA ALA A 155 -8.76 6.43 -26.93
C ALA A 155 -9.38 7.61 -27.64
N ALA A 156 -8.86 8.82 -27.36
CA ALA A 156 -9.04 10.00 -28.18
C ALA A 156 -7.89 10.10 -29.18
N LYS A 157 -8.23 10.28 -30.46
CA LYS A 157 -7.27 10.41 -31.56
C LYS A 157 -7.39 11.78 -32.24
N ASP A 158 -6.29 12.28 -32.76
CA ASP A 158 -6.27 13.45 -33.62
C ASP A 158 -6.68 13.11 -35.06
N ALA A 159 -6.71 14.10 -35.94
CA ALA A 159 -7.07 13.94 -37.35
C ALA A 159 -6.09 13.06 -38.15
N SER A 160 -4.87 12.85 -37.65
CA SER A 160 -3.89 11.93 -38.24
C SER A 160 -4.04 10.48 -37.76
N GLY A 161 -4.93 10.25 -36.78
CA GLY A 161 -5.11 8.95 -36.14
C GLY A 161 -4.15 8.69 -34.97
N THR A 162 -3.34 9.68 -34.59
CA THR A 162 -2.42 9.55 -33.44
C THR A 162 -3.22 9.57 -32.14
N ILE A 163 -2.94 8.63 -31.24
CA ILE A 163 -3.57 8.60 -29.92
C ILE A 163 -3.03 9.73 -29.06
N LEU A 164 -3.93 10.60 -28.60
CA LEU A 164 -3.63 11.72 -27.71
C LEU A 164 -3.71 11.31 -26.24
N TRP A 165 -4.67 10.44 -25.89
CA TRP A 165 -4.88 9.90 -24.57
C TRP A 165 -5.82 8.69 -24.62
N SER A 166 -5.84 7.87 -23.57
CA SER A 166 -6.70 6.71 -23.43
C SER A 166 -7.24 6.58 -22.01
N TRP A 167 -8.39 5.96 -21.87
CA TRP A 167 -9.08 5.73 -20.60
C TRP A 167 -9.56 4.29 -20.51
N HIS A 168 -9.46 3.70 -19.36
CA HIS A 168 -9.99 2.40 -19.02
C HIS A 168 -11.47 2.51 -18.64
N ILE A 169 -12.34 1.76 -19.31
CA ILE A 169 -13.75 1.62 -18.96
C ILE A 169 -13.94 0.26 -18.32
N TRP A 170 -14.39 0.28 -17.07
CA TRP A 170 -14.54 -0.90 -16.24
C TRP A 170 -16.01 -1.17 -15.94
N ILE A 171 -16.51 -2.33 -16.40
CA ILE A 171 -17.89 -2.77 -16.20
C ILE A 171 -17.88 -4.06 -15.37
N PRO A 172 -17.81 -3.96 -14.01
CA PRO A 172 -17.70 -5.12 -13.13
C PRO A 172 -19.02 -5.92 -13.06
N LYS A 173 -18.94 -7.21 -12.72
CA LYS A 173 -20.10 -8.09 -12.50
C LYS A 173 -20.85 -7.76 -11.22
N THR A 174 -20.13 -7.36 -10.19
CA THR A 174 -20.67 -6.99 -8.88
C THR A 174 -20.26 -5.56 -8.52
N GLU A 175 -21.03 -4.91 -7.68
CA GLU A 175 -20.69 -3.59 -7.13
C GLU A 175 -19.30 -3.64 -6.47
N ILE A 176 -18.55 -2.55 -6.64
CA ILE A 176 -17.22 -2.42 -6.03
C ILE A 176 -17.41 -2.02 -4.59
N GLY A 177 -17.01 -2.89 -3.69
CA GLY A 177 -16.94 -2.64 -2.26
C GLY A 177 -15.63 -1.99 -1.86
N GLY A 178 -15.59 -1.54 -0.62
CA GLY A 178 -14.38 -1.04 0.01
C GLY A 178 -14.28 -1.59 1.42
N ASP A 179 -13.09 -2.08 1.75
CA ASP A 179 -12.79 -2.60 3.08
C ASP A 179 -11.90 -1.63 3.83
N LYS A 180 -12.34 -1.25 5.02
CA LYS A 180 -11.50 -0.56 5.99
C LYS A 180 -10.65 -1.62 6.66
N TYR A 181 -9.41 -1.76 6.20
CA TYR A 181 -8.52 -2.69 6.84
C TYR A 181 -7.54 -1.96 7.77
N GLY A 182 -7.50 -2.42 8.99
CA GLY A 182 -6.97 -1.96 10.25
C GLY A 182 -5.72 -1.09 10.35
N PHE A 183 -5.07 -0.69 9.26
CA PHE A 183 -3.85 0.11 9.34
C PHE A 183 -3.81 1.26 8.33
N SER A 184 -4.72 1.27 7.41
CA SER A 184 -4.87 2.37 6.47
C SER A 184 -6.15 3.12 6.81
N PHE A 185 -6.05 4.43 7.04
CA PHE A 185 -7.24 5.29 7.14
C PHE A 185 -7.94 5.45 5.80
N TYR A 186 -7.45 4.74 4.78
CA TYR A 186 -8.04 4.69 3.46
C TYR A 186 -8.95 3.48 3.34
N THR A 187 -10.09 3.66 2.71
CA THR A 187 -10.89 2.53 2.25
C THR A 187 -10.17 1.87 1.08
N THR A 188 -9.76 0.63 1.26
CA THR A 188 -9.15 -0.18 0.18
C THR A 188 -10.25 -0.82 -0.64
N MET A 189 -10.19 -0.77 -1.97
CA MET A 189 -11.12 -1.53 -2.80
C MET A 189 -11.08 -3.02 -2.44
N ASP A 190 -12.23 -3.68 -2.47
CA ASP A 190 -12.36 -5.12 -2.21
C ASP A 190 -11.68 -6.01 -3.28
N ARG A 191 -11.23 -5.41 -4.38
CA ARG A 191 -10.68 -6.08 -5.57
C ARG A 191 -9.58 -5.27 -6.25
N ASN A 192 -8.77 -5.94 -7.08
CA ASN A 192 -7.80 -5.29 -7.95
C ASN A 192 -8.52 -4.49 -9.04
N LEU A 193 -7.88 -3.42 -9.52
CA LEU A 193 -8.40 -2.57 -10.59
C LEU A 193 -8.68 -3.42 -11.85
N GLY A 194 -9.90 -3.33 -12.34
CA GLY A 194 -10.38 -4.11 -13.49
C GLY A 194 -10.95 -5.49 -13.16
N ALA A 195 -10.92 -5.96 -11.90
CA ALA A 195 -11.50 -7.24 -11.53
C ALA A 195 -13.04 -7.22 -11.61
N GLN A 196 -13.61 -8.32 -12.09
CA GLN A 196 -15.06 -8.44 -12.29
C GLN A 196 -15.82 -8.69 -10.98
N GLU A 197 -15.14 -9.30 -10.00
CA GLU A 197 -15.67 -9.59 -8.67
C GLU A 197 -14.57 -9.54 -7.62
N ALA A 198 -14.95 -9.44 -6.35
CA ALA A 198 -14.02 -9.54 -5.24
C ALA A 198 -13.41 -10.94 -5.16
N ALA A 199 -12.15 -11.02 -4.74
CA ALA A 199 -11.49 -12.30 -4.55
C ALA A 199 -12.04 -13.03 -3.30
N SER A 200 -12.02 -14.36 -3.37
CA SER A 200 -12.41 -15.25 -2.26
C SER A 200 -11.64 -16.57 -2.37
N ALA A 201 -11.86 -17.48 -1.43
CA ALA A 201 -11.27 -18.83 -1.46
C ALA A 201 -11.62 -19.61 -2.75
N GLN A 202 -12.74 -19.29 -3.38
CA GLN A 202 -13.25 -19.93 -4.61
C GLN A 202 -13.11 -19.03 -5.85
N ALA A 203 -12.55 -17.83 -5.71
CA ALA A 203 -12.46 -16.87 -6.80
C ALA A 203 -11.55 -17.39 -7.92
N GLY A 204 -12.03 -17.28 -9.14
CA GLY A 204 -11.29 -17.59 -10.36
C GLY A 204 -10.69 -16.34 -11.01
N ALA A 205 -10.45 -16.42 -12.31
CA ALA A 205 -9.83 -15.35 -13.11
C ALA A 205 -10.63 -14.02 -13.10
N ASP A 206 -11.93 -14.05 -12.84
CA ASP A 206 -12.77 -12.85 -12.69
C ASP A 206 -12.31 -11.93 -11.55
N SER A 207 -11.58 -12.46 -10.57
CA SER A 207 -11.01 -11.69 -9.45
C SER A 207 -9.62 -11.09 -9.74
N TYR A 208 -8.99 -11.42 -10.85
CA TYR A 208 -7.61 -11.04 -11.13
C TYR A 208 -7.44 -9.54 -11.43
N GLY A 209 -8.36 -8.98 -12.22
CA GLY A 209 -8.27 -7.59 -12.68
C GLY A 209 -7.33 -7.42 -13.87
N LEU A 210 -6.64 -6.30 -13.89
CA LEU A 210 -5.72 -5.91 -14.96
C LEU A 210 -4.31 -5.70 -14.41
N LEU A 211 -3.32 -5.75 -15.29
CA LEU A 211 -1.91 -5.58 -14.96
C LEU A 211 -1.38 -4.25 -15.51
N TYR A 212 -0.49 -3.61 -14.78
CA TYR A 212 0.09 -2.32 -15.11
C TYR A 212 1.62 -2.39 -15.04
N GLN A 213 2.33 -1.82 -15.99
CA GLN A 213 3.74 -1.48 -15.78
C GLN A 213 3.80 -0.32 -14.78
N TRP A 214 4.72 -0.37 -13.82
CA TRP A 214 4.79 0.65 -12.79
C TRP A 214 4.90 2.07 -13.41
N GLY A 215 4.05 2.97 -12.99
CA GLY A 215 4.00 4.34 -13.51
C GLY A 215 3.17 4.54 -14.79
N ARG A 216 2.59 3.49 -15.38
CA ARG A 216 1.69 3.61 -16.54
C ARG A 216 0.23 3.72 -16.11
N LYS A 217 -0.51 4.56 -16.84
CA LYS A 217 -1.96 4.70 -16.66
C LYS A 217 -2.78 3.64 -17.41
N ASP A 218 -2.20 2.98 -18.41
CA ASP A 218 -2.88 2.05 -19.30
C ASP A 218 -2.68 0.61 -18.88
N PRO A 219 -3.78 -0.17 -18.79
CA PRO A 219 -3.75 -1.55 -18.35
C PRO A 219 -3.48 -2.55 -19.47
N PHE A 220 -3.08 -3.75 -19.03
CA PHE A 220 -2.99 -4.96 -19.84
C PHE A 220 -3.87 -6.07 -19.24
N PRO A 221 -4.56 -6.87 -20.06
CA PRO A 221 -5.21 -8.09 -19.59
C PRO A 221 -4.23 -9.07 -18.93
N CYS A 222 -4.76 -9.97 -18.09
CA CYS A 222 -3.96 -11.05 -17.47
C CYS A 222 -3.64 -12.16 -18.48
N GLU A 223 -2.87 -11.78 -19.49
CA GLU A 223 -2.38 -12.65 -20.57
C GLU A 223 -1.06 -12.09 -21.12
N THR A 224 -0.40 -12.86 -21.97
CA THR A 224 0.78 -12.35 -22.67
C THR A 224 0.34 -11.31 -23.71
N PRO A 225 0.77 -10.03 -23.58
CA PRO A 225 0.36 -8.97 -24.49
C PRO A 225 0.71 -9.30 -25.95
N SER A 226 -0.26 -9.12 -26.84
CA SER A 226 -0.06 -9.36 -28.29
C SER A 226 0.89 -8.33 -28.92
N LYS A 227 0.82 -7.07 -28.44
CA LYS A 227 1.71 -5.98 -28.86
C LYS A 227 2.84 -5.80 -27.83
N ARG A 228 4.07 -6.12 -28.18
CA ARG A 228 5.26 -5.99 -27.34
C ARG A 228 6.41 -5.38 -28.12
N ALA A 229 7.15 -4.50 -27.46
CA ALA A 229 8.36 -3.88 -28.02
C ALA A 229 9.47 -3.75 -26.97
N PRO A 230 10.73 -3.69 -27.37
CA PRO A 230 11.82 -3.43 -26.44
C PRO A 230 11.74 -2.00 -25.89
N GLY A 231 11.97 -1.87 -24.58
CA GLY A 231 12.20 -0.61 -23.89
C GLY A 231 13.69 -0.41 -23.57
N PRO A 232 14.06 0.67 -22.83
CA PRO A 232 13.18 1.71 -22.32
C PRO A 232 12.75 2.73 -23.37
N VAL A 233 11.54 3.31 -23.18
CA VAL A 233 10.95 4.31 -24.09
C VAL A 233 10.51 5.56 -23.35
N SER A 234 10.17 6.63 -24.09
CA SER A 234 9.61 7.85 -23.50
C SER A 234 8.19 7.61 -22.98
N ARG A 235 7.76 8.43 -22.01
CA ARG A 235 6.37 8.42 -21.56
C ARG A 235 5.38 8.77 -22.68
N GLN A 236 5.76 9.71 -23.55
CA GLN A 236 4.94 10.07 -24.72
C GLN A 236 4.72 8.88 -25.64
N GLU A 237 5.72 8.03 -25.83
CA GLU A 237 5.61 6.80 -26.60
C GLU A 237 4.53 5.87 -26.03
N THR A 238 4.50 5.69 -24.70
CA THR A 238 3.47 4.86 -24.06
C THR A 238 2.07 5.47 -24.14
N ILE A 239 1.94 6.79 -24.23
CA ILE A 239 0.65 7.47 -24.43
C ILE A 239 0.15 7.25 -25.86
N SER A 240 1.03 7.35 -26.85
CA SER A 240 0.69 7.16 -28.27
C SER A 240 0.46 5.69 -28.64
N HIS A 241 1.04 4.76 -27.85
CA HIS A 241 0.92 3.32 -28.04
C HIS A 241 0.50 2.61 -26.73
N PRO A 242 -0.69 2.89 -26.18
CA PRO A 242 -1.10 2.40 -24.87
C PRO A 242 -1.25 0.87 -24.80
N GLU A 243 -1.51 0.20 -25.92
CA GLU A 243 -1.63 -1.25 -26.03
C GLU A 243 -0.27 -1.98 -26.09
N THR A 244 0.84 -1.26 -26.29
CA THR A 244 2.16 -1.89 -26.44
C THR A 244 2.83 -2.06 -25.08
N PHE A 245 3.17 -3.30 -24.73
CA PHE A 245 3.96 -3.60 -23.55
C PHE A 245 5.47 -3.44 -23.85
N TYR A 246 6.13 -2.53 -23.15
CA TYR A 246 7.56 -2.23 -23.36
C TYR A 246 8.41 -3.04 -22.38
N TYR A 247 8.92 -4.18 -22.84
CA TYR A 247 9.74 -5.06 -22.02
C TYR A 247 11.19 -4.55 -21.90
N ALA A 248 11.75 -4.64 -20.69
CA ALA A 248 13.12 -4.23 -20.39
C ALA A 248 13.64 -4.92 -19.11
N ASP A 249 14.96 -5.09 -19.01
CA ASP A 249 15.58 -5.57 -17.78
C ASP A 249 15.80 -4.41 -16.79
N GLY A 250 14.74 -4.00 -16.11
CA GLY A 250 14.73 -2.89 -15.15
C GLY A 250 13.49 -2.03 -15.27
N THR A 251 13.61 -0.85 -15.85
CA THR A 251 12.50 0.07 -16.10
C THR A 251 12.17 0.20 -17.58
N TRP A 252 10.89 0.40 -17.89
CA TRP A 252 10.43 0.74 -19.25
C TRP A 252 10.68 2.21 -19.60
N MET A 253 10.93 3.09 -18.61
CA MET A 253 11.10 4.53 -18.76
C MET A 253 12.52 4.88 -19.19
N SER A 254 12.67 5.60 -20.30
CA SER A 254 13.95 6.16 -20.73
C SER A 254 14.40 7.38 -19.87
N SER A 255 13.45 8.07 -19.27
CA SER A 255 13.68 9.10 -18.25
C SER A 255 12.84 8.73 -17.03
N VAL A 256 13.50 8.32 -15.97
CA VAL A 256 12.84 7.84 -14.76
C VAL A 256 12.23 9.01 -14.01
N ASP A 257 10.94 8.93 -13.75
CA ASP A 257 10.20 9.85 -12.89
C ASP A 257 9.58 9.03 -11.73
N LYS A 258 10.07 9.32 -10.54
CA LYS A 258 9.70 8.58 -9.31
C LYS A 258 8.32 9.00 -8.78
N THR A 259 7.82 10.14 -9.22
CA THR A 259 6.57 10.72 -8.74
C THR A 259 5.41 10.50 -9.70
N VAL A 260 5.59 9.68 -10.73
CA VAL A 260 4.60 9.51 -11.80
C VAL A 260 3.23 9.03 -11.31
N TRP A 261 3.17 8.25 -10.23
CA TRP A 261 1.93 7.86 -9.55
C TRP A 261 1.69 8.63 -8.24
N GLY A 262 2.44 9.74 -8.00
CA GLY A 262 2.16 10.68 -6.92
C GLY A 262 2.88 10.31 -5.66
N ASP A 263 3.89 9.87 -5.38
CA ASP A 263 4.62 9.67 -4.09
C ASP A 263 3.69 9.73 -2.85
N GLY A 264 2.51 9.15 -3.03
CA GLY A 264 1.49 8.88 -2.04
C GLY A 264 0.63 10.03 -1.54
N ALA A 265 1.09 11.25 -1.62
CA ALA A 265 0.31 12.37 -1.10
C ALA A 265 -0.80 12.81 -2.08
N THR A 266 -0.50 12.83 -3.38
CA THR A 266 -1.40 13.43 -4.37
C THR A 266 -1.52 12.55 -5.60
N LYS A 267 -2.74 12.22 -5.99
CA LYS A 267 -3.03 11.56 -7.25
C LYS A 267 -2.52 12.40 -8.42
N THR A 268 -1.81 11.79 -9.36
CA THR A 268 -1.30 12.46 -10.56
C THR A 268 -2.16 12.15 -11.78
N ILE A 269 -1.89 12.87 -12.87
CA ILE A 269 -2.55 12.62 -14.16
C ILE A 269 -2.27 11.23 -14.75
N TYR A 270 -1.30 10.49 -14.22
CA TYR A 270 -0.94 9.14 -14.67
C TYR A 270 -1.42 8.03 -13.74
N ASP A 271 -2.06 8.38 -12.62
CA ASP A 271 -2.66 7.40 -11.72
C ASP A 271 -3.80 6.64 -12.43
N PRO A 272 -3.79 5.30 -12.43
CA PRO A 272 -4.78 4.51 -13.17
C PRO A 272 -6.12 4.35 -12.45
N CYS A 273 -6.24 4.73 -11.18
CA CYS A 273 -7.43 4.50 -10.37
C CYS A 273 -8.60 5.41 -10.78
N PRO A 274 -9.85 4.99 -10.56
CA PRO A 274 -11.04 5.78 -10.89
C PRO A 274 -11.18 7.02 -9.99
N PRO A 275 -12.16 7.92 -10.28
CA PRO A 275 -12.42 9.09 -9.44
C PRO A 275 -12.64 8.70 -7.97
N GLY A 276 -12.08 9.47 -7.05
CA GLY A 276 -12.15 9.22 -5.61
C GLY A 276 -11.19 8.15 -5.07
N TYR A 277 -10.39 7.54 -5.96
CA TYR A 277 -9.40 6.51 -5.60
C TYR A 277 -8.02 6.83 -6.19
N LYS A 278 -6.97 6.35 -5.54
CA LYS A 278 -5.57 6.50 -5.96
C LYS A 278 -4.78 5.20 -5.76
N VAL A 279 -3.60 5.14 -6.39
CA VAL A 279 -2.62 4.07 -6.11
C VAL A 279 -2.11 4.25 -4.68
N PRO A 280 -2.09 3.18 -3.84
CA PRO A 280 -1.63 3.25 -2.46
C PRO A 280 -0.15 3.61 -2.38
N MET A 281 0.24 4.25 -1.27
CA MET A 281 1.65 4.34 -0.87
C MET A 281 2.18 2.99 -0.39
N ARG A 282 3.49 2.94 -0.15
CA ARG A 282 4.14 1.79 0.48
C ARG A 282 3.55 1.51 1.87
N GLU A 283 3.35 2.54 2.64
CA GLU A 283 2.86 2.53 4.01
C GLU A 283 1.39 2.11 4.08
N ASP A 284 0.57 2.52 3.11
CA ASP A 284 -0.85 2.16 3.05
C ASP A 284 -1.09 0.65 2.90
N LEU A 285 -0.12 -0.07 2.33
CA LEU A 285 -0.15 -1.53 2.24
C LEU A 285 0.51 -2.23 3.43
N SER A 286 1.12 -1.50 4.36
CA SER A 286 1.88 -2.10 5.46
C SER A 286 0.99 -2.85 6.44
N GLY A 287 -0.27 -2.48 6.55
CA GLY A 287 -1.25 -3.20 7.34
C GLY A 287 -1.54 -4.62 6.86
N PHE A 288 -1.51 -4.83 5.55
CA PHE A 288 -1.66 -6.16 4.97
C PHE A 288 -0.31 -6.90 4.95
N PHE A 289 0.75 -6.18 4.66
CA PHE A 289 2.07 -6.74 4.42
C PHE A 289 3.10 -6.03 5.31
N PRO A 290 3.42 -6.56 6.49
CA PRO A 290 4.45 -6.01 7.38
C PRO A 290 5.79 -5.83 6.67
N ILE A 291 6.62 -4.92 7.16
CA ILE A 291 7.91 -4.58 6.54
C ILE A 291 8.89 -5.75 6.59
N ASP A 292 8.80 -6.61 7.60
CA ASP A 292 9.64 -7.79 7.77
C ASP A 292 9.09 -9.04 7.07
N PRO A 293 9.98 -10.00 6.74
CA PRO A 293 9.55 -11.21 6.05
C PRO A 293 8.49 -11.95 6.86
N LEU A 294 7.54 -12.50 6.17
CA LEU A 294 6.29 -13.12 6.61
C LEU A 294 6.36 -14.22 7.67
N SER A 295 7.40 -14.38 8.41
CA SER A 295 7.41 -15.26 9.60
C SER A 295 6.33 -14.86 10.63
N SER A 296 5.77 -13.67 10.50
CA SER A 296 4.70 -13.12 11.34
C SER A 296 3.46 -12.63 10.57
N ALA A 297 3.27 -13.04 9.32
CA ALA A 297 2.14 -12.57 8.53
C ALA A 297 0.81 -12.83 9.22
N LYS A 298 0.06 -11.76 9.42
CA LYS A 298 -1.31 -11.76 9.97
C LYS A 298 -2.35 -12.32 8.97
N GLY A 299 -1.89 -12.95 7.87
CA GLY A 299 -2.73 -13.46 6.79
C GLY A 299 -2.62 -14.97 6.62
N TRP A 300 -3.63 -15.56 6.01
CA TRP A 300 -3.66 -16.97 5.66
C TRP A 300 -3.43 -17.16 4.17
N GLN A 301 -2.55 -18.10 3.85
CA GLN A 301 -2.32 -18.53 2.48
C GLN A 301 -3.38 -19.55 2.07
N TYR A 302 -3.97 -19.35 0.91
CA TYR A 302 -4.89 -20.26 0.26
C TYR A 302 -4.39 -20.59 -1.16
N ALA A 303 -4.95 -21.64 -1.76
CA ALA A 303 -4.60 -22.01 -3.13
C ALA A 303 -4.89 -20.89 -4.15
N ALA A 304 -5.91 -20.04 -3.89
CA ALA A 304 -6.32 -18.95 -4.77
C ALA A 304 -5.65 -17.59 -4.46
N GLY A 305 -4.94 -17.44 -3.34
CA GLY A 305 -4.34 -16.18 -2.95
C GLY A 305 -4.10 -16.05 -1.45
N TYR A 306 -3.87 -14.83 -1.00
CA TYR A 306 -3.74 -14.46 0.41
C TYR A 306 -5.00 -13.78 0.91
N ALA A 307 -5.49 -14.21 2.07
CA ALA A 307 -6.55 -13.56 2.82
C ALA A 307 -6.01 -12.96 4.11
N PHE A 308 -6.45 -11.77 4.42
CA PHE A 308 -6.19 -11.10 5.69
C PHE A 308 -7.51 -10.96 6.43
N ALA A 309 -7.57 -11.45 7.66
CA ALA A 309 -8.70 -11.26 8.53
C ALA A 309 -8.27 -10.44 9.75
N VAL A 310 -8.96 -9.33 9.93
CA VAL A 310 -9.07 -8.67 11.23
C VAL A 310 -10.58 -8.47 11.40
N GLY A 311 -11.23 -9.46 11.99
CA GLY A 311 -12.70 -9.53 11.99
C GLY A 311 -13.28 -9.97 10.63
N GLU A 312 -14.57 -9.92 10.48
CA GLU A 312 -15.27 -10.06 9.20
C GLU A 312 -15.49 -8.66 8.60
N PRO A 313 -15.31 -8.46 7.26
CA PRO A 313 -14.99 -9.44 6.22
C PRO A 313 -13.48 -9.63 5.98
N GLN A 314 -13.12 -10.72 5.31
CA GLN A 314 -11.75 -11.01 4.89
C GLN A 314 -11.37 -10.22 3.64
N VAL A 315 -10.19 -9.59 3.62
CA VAL A 315 -9.64 -8.93 2.42
C VAL A 315 -8.72 -9.91 1.69
N TRP A 316 -9.02 -10.15 0.41
CA TRP A 316 -8.33 -11.13 -0.41
C TRP A 316 -7.45 -10.51 -1.48
N PHE A 317 -6.24 -11.05 -1.64
CA PHE A 317 -5.32 -10.74 -2.73
C PHE A 317 -5.10 -12.02 -3.56
N PRO A 318 -5.74 -12.13 -4.74
CA PRO A 318 -5.66 -13.34 -5.56
C PRO A 318 -4.28 -13.49 -6.22
N TYR A 319 -3.91 -14.71 -6.56
CA TYR A 319 -2.71 -14.99 -7.37
C TYR A 319 -2.97 -14.70 -8.85
N THR A 320 -2.92 -13.42 -9.19
CA THR A 320 -3.25 -12.92 -10.54
C THR A 320 -2.22 -13.29 -11.61
N GLY A 321 -1.03 -13.79 -11.23
CA GLY A 321 0.13 -13.76 -12.09
C GLY A 321 0.71 -12.36 -12.26
N TYR A 322 1.64 -12.21 -13.18
CA TYR A 322 2.24 -10.94 -13.58
C TYR A 322 2.88 -11.08 -14.98
N ILE A 323 3.15 -9.96 -15.64
CA ILE A 323 3.93 -9.96 -16.89
C ILE A 323 5.40 -9.73 -16.52
N ASP A 324 6.26 -10.63 -16.95
CA ASP A 324 7.70 -10.58 -16.64
C ASP A 324 8.47 -9.55 -17.49
N VAL A 325 9.78 -9.45 -17.29
CA VAL A 325 10.66 -8.52 -18.02
C VAL A 325 10.82 -8.84 -19.50
N THR A 326 10.37 -9.99 -19.95
CA THR A 326 10.34 -10.39 -21.38
C THR A 326 9.00 -10.08 -22.04
N GLY A 327 8.04 -9.59 -21.27
CA GLY A 327 6.68 -9.35 -21.71
C GLY A 327 5.83 -10.63 -21.76
N THR A 328 6.20 -11.67 -21.01
CA THR A 328 5.45 -12.93 -20.93
C THR A 328 4.62 -12.96 -19.65
N TYR A 329 3.35 -13.34 -19.75
CA TYR A 329 2.48 -13.54 -18.59
C TYR A 329 2.80 -14.88 -17.92
N VAL A 330 3.05 -14.83 -16.62
CA VAL A 330 3.49 -15.99 -15.82
C VAL A 330 2.83 -16.02 -14.44
N GLY A 331 2.81 -17.17 -13.79
CA GLY A 331 2.47 -17.31 -12.38
C GLY A 331 0.98 -17.20 -12.04
N ALA A 332 0.07 -17.25 -13.00
CA ALA A 332 -1.37 -17.28 -12.74
C ALA A 332 -1.75 -18.42 -11.79
N GLY A 333 -2.57 -18.10 -10.79
CA GLY A 333 -3.00 -19.04 -9.76
C GLY A 333 -1.93 -19.43 -8.73
N THR A 334 -0.70 -18.91 -8.84
CA THR A 334 0.40 -19.27 -7.93
C THR A 334 1.19 -18.07 -7.39
N GLN A 335 1.13 -16.93 -8.08
CA GLN A 335 1.89 -15.74 -7.73
C GLN A 335 1.09 -14.48 -8.05
N THR A 336 1.42 -13.38 -7.41
CA THR A 336 0.95 -12.04 -7.80
C THR A 336 1.98 -10.98 -7.44
N LYS A 337 1.95 -9.87 -8.19
CA LYS A 337 2.66 -8.62 -7.86
C LYS A 337 1.63 -7.53 -7.70
N ILE A 338 1.75 -6.72 -6.64
CA ILE A 338 0.86 -5.62 -6.35
C ILE A 338 1.69 -4.37 -6.21
N TRP A 339 1.46 -3.41 -7.08
CA TRP A 339 2.18 -2.14 -7.07
C TRP A 339 1.69 -1.19 -5.99
N ASN A 340 2.60 -0.37 -5.48
CA ASN A 340 2.30 0.90 -4.82
C ASN A 340 2.94 2.08 -5.58
N SER A 341 2.68 3.31 -5.15
CA SER A 341 3.14 4.52 -5.84
C SER A 341 4.62 4.85 -5.60
N HIS A 342 5.27 4.18 -4.63
CA HIS A 342 6.68 4.43 -4.30
C HIS A 342 7.63 3.82 -5.33
N MET A 343 8.74 4.51 -5.61
CA MET A 343 9.84 3.99 -6.41
C MET A 343 11.14 4.01 -5.60
N ASP A 344 11.82 2.89 -5.55
CA ASP A 344 13.15 2.78 -4.98
C ASP A 344 14.13 3.70 -5.72
N SER A 345 14.63 4.69 -5.00
CA SER A 345 15.48 5.72 -5.57
C SER A 345 16.88 5.23 -5.94
N ALA A 346 17.37 4.20 -5.26
CA ALA A 346 18.71 3.67 -5.49
C ALA A 346 18.77 2.82 -6.77
N ASN A 347 17.70 2.08 -7.07
CA ASN A 347 17.69 1.09 -8.13
C ASN A 347 16.78 1.44 -9.32
N ASN A 348 16.03 2.55 -9.27
CA ASN A 348 15.02 2.92 -10.27
C ASN A 348 13.98 1.81 -10.53
N GLN A 349 13.56 1.16 -9.46
CA GLN A 349 12.61 0.06 -9.47
C GLN A 349 11.30 0.48 -8.80
N GLY A 350 10.17 0.04 -9.33
CA GLY A 350 8.88 0.20 -8.68
C GLY A 350 8.85 -0.59 -7.37
N TYR A 351 8.27 -0.05 -6.33
CA TYR A 351 8.07 -0.77 -5.09
C TYR A 351 6.73 -1.50 -5.10
N GLY A 352 6.69 -2.67 -4.51
CA GLY A 352 5.46 -3.47 -4.50
C GLY A 352 5.55 -4.67 -3.58
N VAL A 353 4.44 -5.39 -3.50
CA VAL A 353 4.34 -6.66 -2.80
C VAL A 353 4.38 -7.80 -3.81
N PHE A 354 5.21 -8.78 -3.56
CA PHE A 354 5.23 -10.04 -4.28
C PHE A 354 4.73 -11.16 -3.38
N LEU A 355 3.69 -11.84 -3.80
CA LEU A 355 3.11 -12.99 -3.12
C LEU A 355 3.32 -14.25 -3.96
N ASN A 356 3.72 -15.32 -3.34
CA ASN A 356 3.72 -16.66 -3.93
C ASN A 356 3.26 -17.68 -2.88
N GLY A 357 3.07 -18.93 -3.29
CA GLY A 357 2.55 -19.99 -2.42
C GLY A 357 3.35 -20.29 -1.15
N SER A 358 4.48 -19.63 -0.91
CA SER A 358 5.33 -19.89 0.26
C SER A 358 5.83 -18.63 0.95
N THR A 359 5.84 -17.48 0.26
CA THR A 359 6.39 -16.23 0.80
C THR A 359 5.58 -15.02 0.35
N SER A 360 5.61 -13.96 1.13
CA SER A 360 5.37 -12.62 0.65
C SER A 360 6.61 -11.77 0.90
N SER A 361 6.87 -10.83 0.04
CA SER A 361 7.94 -9.87 0.24
C SER A 361 7.49 -8.49 -0.24
N LYS A 362 7.78 -7.48 0.56
CA LYS A 362 7.82 -6.10 0.09
C LYS A 362 9.22 -5.83 -0.41
N SER A 363 9.34 -5.46 -1.66
CA SER A 363 10.65 -5.16 -2.24
C SER A 363 10.52 -4.34 -3.51
N SER A 364 11.64 -3.75 -3.88
CA SER A 364 11.82 -3.16 -5.20
C SER A 364 11.64 -4.24 -6.27
N GLN A 365 10.85 -3.93 -7.27
CA GLN A 365 10.54 -4.79 -8.41
C GLN A 365 10.86 -4.03 -9.70
N LYS A 366 11.28 -4.75 -10.74
CA LYS A 366 11.59 -4.15 -12.04
C LYS A 366 10.33 -3.45 -12.60
N ALA A 367 10.38 -2.14 -12.77
CA ALA A 367 9.25 -1.30 -13.19
C ALA A 367 8.71 -1.64 -14.58
N ALA A 368 9.50 -2.33 -15.41
CA ALA A 368 9.08 -2.86 -16.69
C ALA A 368 8.14 -4.07 -16.60
N GLN A 369 8.02 -4.71 -15.43
CA GLN A 369 7.08 -5.81 -15.22
C GLN A 369 5.65 -5.30 -15.11
N GLY A 370 4.68 -6.15 -15.44
CA GLY A 370 3.27 -5.87 -15.24
C GLY A 370 2.78 -6.48 -13.93
N GLY A 371 2.22 -5.67 -13.04
CA GLY A 371 1.63 -6.10 -11.77
C GLY A 371 0.25 -5.50 -11.54
N SER A 372 -0.51 -6.05 -10.61
CA SER A 372 -1.83 -5.56 -10.22
C SER A 372 -1.76 -4.22 -9.48
N VAL A 373 -2.83 -3.46 -9.54
CA VAL A 373 -3.05 -2.27 -8.69
C VAL A 373 -4.29 -2.52 -7.85
N ARG A 374 -4.19 -2.29 -6.53
CA ARG A 374 -5.33 -2.25 -5.62
C ARG A 374 -5.50 -0.82 -5.16
N CYS A 375 -6.55 -0.14 -5.65
CA CYS A 375 -6.76 1.28 -5.34
C CYS A 375 -7.27 1.47 -3.91
N ILE A 376 -6.90 2.61 -3.33
CA ILE A 376 -7.44 3.10 -2.05
C ILE A 376 -8.19 4.41 -2.29
N SER A 377 -9.10 4.79 -1.38
CA SER A 377 -9.78 6.09 -1.44
C SER A 377 -8.76 7.23 -1.45
N GLU A 378 -9.04 8.32 -2.19
CA GLU A 378 -8.17 9.51 -2.18
C GLU A 378 -8.22 10.23 -0.83
N GLN A 379 -9.38 10.22 -0.21
CA GLN A 379 -9.55 10.79 1.10
C GLN A 379 -9.34 9.70 2.15
N GLN A 380 -8.46 10.00 3.09
CA GLN A 380 -8.46 9.26 4.34
C GLN A 380 -9.83 9.42 4.97
N GLU A 381 -10.45 8.33 5.37
CA GLU A 381 -11.45 8.44 6.41
C GLU A 381 -10.69 8.78 7.68
N GLN A 382 -10.60 10.04 7.93
CA GLN A 382 -9.95 10.52 9.13
C GLN A 382 -10.73 9.97 10.33
N PHE A 383 -10.02 9.27 11.21
CA PHE A 383 -10.43 9.29 12.59
C PHE A 383 -10.57 10.78 12.93
N GLN A 384 -11.80 11.20 13.19
CA GLN A 384 -12.03 12.57 13.60
C GLN A 384 -11.48 12.70 15.01
N ASN A 385 -10.36 13.41 15.15
CA ASN A 385 -9.86 13.75 16.47
C ASN A 385 -11.00 14.36 17.28
N LYS A 386 -11.12 13.94 18.52
CA LYS A 386 -12.20 14.42 19.40
C LYS A 386 -12.13 15.94 19.55
N PRO A 387 -13.27 16.60 19.79
CA PRO A 387 -13.26 18.04 20.07
C PRO A 387 -12.29 18.39 21.21
N GLY A 388 -11.48 19.41 21.00
CA GLY A 388 -10.45 19.83 21.97
C GLY A 388 -9.05 19.25 21.72
N MET A 389 -8.95 18.24 20.84
CA MET A 389 -7.66 17.73 20.42
C MET A 389 -7.04 18.64 19.33
N PRO A 390 -5.69 18.76 19.28
CA PRO A 390 -5.03 19.45 18.18
C PRO A 390 -5.47 18.98 16.80
N VAL A 391 -5.48 19.90 15.84
CA VAL A 391 -5.93 19.60 14.47
C VAL A 391 -4.92 18.71 13.77
N GLN A 392 -5.38 17.57 13.24
CA GLN A 392 -4.56 16.66 12.46
C GLN A 392 -3.96 17.36 11.23
N GLY A 393 -2.66 17.13 10.97
CA GLY A 393 -1.97 17.72 9.83
C GLY A 393 -1.65 19.21 9.96
N SER A 394 -2.05 19.88 11.06
CA SER A 394 -1.72 21.28 11.31
C SER A 394 -0.67 21.40 12.40
N TYR A 395 0.60 21.45 11.97
CA TYR A 395 1.75 21.59 12.88
C TYR A 395 2.92 22.30 12.20
N THR A 396 3.82 22.84 13.02
CA THR A 396 5.17 23.21 12.61
C THR A 396 6.16 22.27 13.28
N ARG A 397 7.31 22.03 12.66
CA ARG A 397 8.35 21.14 13.18
C ARG A 397 9.72 21.79 13.16
N LYS A 398 10.51 21.47 14.16
CA LYS A 398 11.95 21.75 14.20
C LYS A 398 12.66 20.43 14.52
N VAL A 399 13.78 20.17 13.86
CA VAL A 399 14.57 18.95 14.02
C VAL A 399 15.91 19.33 14.63
N PHE A 400 16.32 18.56 15.61
CA PHE A 400 17.61 18.71 16.29
C PHE A 400 18.41 17.43 16.14
N ASP A 401 19.70 17.55 15.90
CA ASP A 401 20.63 16.45 16.11
C ASP A 401 20.79 16.22 17.61
N SER A 402 20.48 15.04 18.10
CA SER A 402 20.57 14.70 19.52
C SER A 402 22.02 14.56 19.98
N GLY A 403 22.92 14.18 19.06
CA GLY A 403 24.31 13.84 19.36
C GLY A 403 24.49 12.48 20.04
N VAL A 404 23.42 11.68 20.14
CA VAL A 404 23.43 10.33 20.71
C VAL A 404 22.93 9.33 19.68
N GLU A 405 23.24 8.04 19.86
CA GLU A 405 22.78 6.93 19.04
C GLU A 405 21.62 6.23 19.76
N GLU A 406 20.71 5.61 19.00
CA GLU A 406 19.68 4.68 19.49
C GLU A 406 18.88 5.24 20.69
N LEU A 407 18.20 6.40 20.47
CA LEU A 407 17.41 7.10 21.49
C LEU A 407 15.99 6.51 21.57
N SER A 408 15.73 5.66 22.55
CA SER A 408 14.50 4.89 22.70
C SER A 408 13.41 5.58 23.52
N GLY A 409 13.76 6.33 24.58
CA GLY A 409 12.77 6.97 25.45
C GLY A 409 13.05 8.42 25.80
N LEU A 410 12.00 9.24 25.95
CA LEU A 410 12.07 10.65 26.37
C LEU A 410 11.04 10.99 27.45
N CYS A 411 11.43 11.76 28.47
CA CYS A 411 10.49 12.43 29.36
C CYS A 411 10.96 13.80 29.83
N LEU A 412 10.03 14.71 30.15
CA LEU A 412 10.35 16.00 30.79
C LEU A 412 10.82 15.80 32.20
N SER A 413 11.78 16.62 32.62
CA SER A 413 12.13 16.76 34.02
C SER A 413 10.94 17.30 34.85
N TRP A 414 10.95 17.06 36.14
CA TRP A 414 9.89 17.53 37.06
C TRP A 414 9.66 19.05 37.00
N ASP A 415 10.71 19.82 36.74
CA ASP A 415 10.69 21.29 36.62
C ASP A 415 10.55 21.77 35.16
N LYS A 416 10.36 20.83 34.21
CA LYS A 416 10.18 21.07 32.76
C LYS A 416 11.34 21.87 32.11
N THR A 417 12.55 21.90 32.71
CA THR A 417 13.68 22.66 32.18
C THR A 417 14.56 21.86 31.21
N TYR A 418 14.47 20.54 31.21
CA TYR A 418 15.23 19.65 30.35
C TYR A 418 14.45 18.35 30.08
N LEU A 419 14.90 17.58 29.06
CA LEU A 419 14.43 16.23 28.84
C LEU A 419 15.42 15.21 29.41
N TRP A 420 14.90 14.16 30.02
CA TRP A 420 15.59 12.90 30.19
C TRP A 420 15.48 12.10 28.91
N GLY A 421 16.53 11.33 28.56
CA GLY A 421 16.51 10.35 27.50
C GLY A 421 17.26 9.11 27.91
N VAL A 422 16.90 8.01 27.31
CA VAL A 422 17.56 6.70 27.44
C VAL A 422 17.90 6.13 26.07
N GLY A 423 18.98 5.35 26.03
CA GLY A 423 19.38 4.60 24.85
C GLY A 423 19.52 3.12 25.19
N ASP A 424 19.38 2.27 24.21
CA ASP A 424 19.40 0.80 24.32
C ASP A 424 20.75 0.25 24.81
N GLN A 425 21.87 1.00 24.63
CA GLN A 425 23.16 0.63 25.22
C GLN A 425 23.24 0.90 26.73
N GLY A 426 22.15 1.37 27.34
CA GLY A 426 22.02 1.60 28.77
C GLY A 426 22.37 3.01 29.23
N GLU A 427 22.46 3.97 28.34
CA GLU A 427 22.81 5.36 28.69
C GLU A 427 21.59 6.13 29.18
N LEU A 428 21.78 6.89 30.23
CA LEU A 428 20.88 7.90 30.74
C LEU A 428 21.40 9.28 30.37
N TYR A 429 20.64 10.02 29.60
CA TYR A 429 20.98 11.34 29.10
C TYR A 429 20.11 12.44 29.70
N LYS A 430 20.68 13.64 29.71
CA LYS A 430 19.99 14.89 30.01
C LYS A 430 20.15 15.83 28.82
N PHE A 431 19.04 16.23 28.20
CA PHE A 431 19.02 17.18 27.09
C PHE A 431 18.56 18.55 27.58
N THR A 432 19.38 19.56 27.34
CA THR A 432 19.17 20.94 27.80
C THR A 432 19.09 21.90 26.62
N ASN A 433 18.81 23.18 26.88
CA ASN A 433 18.68 24.22 25.86
C ASN A 433 17.44 24.03 24.94
N LEU A 434 16.33 23.53 25.49
CA LEU A 434 15.10 23.25 24.78
C LEU A 434 14.46 24.49 24.11
N ASP A 435 14.79 25.70 24.61
CA ASP A 435 14.33 27.00 24.11
C ASP A 435 15.35 27.71 23.22
N GLY A 436 16.51 27.08 22.98
CA GLY A 436 17.61 27.64 22.22
C GLY A 436 17.21 27.93 20.76
N GLY A 437 17.55 29.15 20.30
CA GLY A 437 17.28 29.58 18.91
C GLY A 437 18.21 28.96 17.87
N VAL A 438 19.17 28.10 18.27
CA VAL A 438 20.15 27.42 17.39
C VAL A 438 19.82 25.95 17.28
N ASP A 439 20.31 25.33 16.24
CA ASP A 439 19.96 23.98 15.79
C ASP A 439 20.53 22.82 16.66
N ALA A 440 20.89 23.08 17.93
CA ALA A 440 21.46 22.09 18.79
C ALA A 440 20.80 22.04 20.18
N ILE A 441 20.24 20.89 20.52
CA ILE A 441 19.99 20.47 21.90
C ILE A 441 21.33 20.02 22.48
N ALA A 442 21.71 20.56 23.63
CA ALA A 442 22.93 20.10 24.33
C ALA A 442 22.59 18.88 25.16
N TYR A 443 23.36 17.82 25.05
CA TYR A 443 23.20 16.62 25.86
C TYR A 443 24.35 16.43 26.85
N THR A 444 24.05 15.69 27.91
CA THR A 444 25.04 15.25 28.90
C THR A 444 24.72 13.82 29.31
N SER A 445 25.66 12.90 29.15
CA SER A 445 25.54 11.56 29.71
C SER A 445 25.59 11.66 31.24
N VAL A 446 24.58 11.13 31.90
CA VAL A 446 24.47 11.15 33.39
C VAL A 446 25.03 9.86 33.96
N TRP A 447 24.67 8.71 33.39
CA TRP A 447 25.14 7.41 33.82
C TRP A 447 24.91 6.38 32.70
N THR A 448 25.67 5.29 32.74
CA THR A 448 25.45 4.12 31.89
C THR A 448 25.19 2.91 32.78
N TYR A 449 24.04 2.26 32.56
CA TYR A 449 23.67 1.02 33.21
C TYR A 449 23.98 -0.17 32.29
N SER A 450 24.31 -1.32 32.87
CA SER A 450 24.36 -2.55 32.09
C SER A 450 22.93 -3.08 31.93
N ALA A 451 22.17 -2.51 31.00
CA ALA A 451 20.79 -2.84 30.72
C ALA A 451 20.39 -2.20 29.38
N ASP A 452 19.55 -2.84 28.67
CA ASP A 452 18.87 -2.37 27.48
C ASP A 452 17.67 -1.52 27.90
N MET A 453 17.72 -0.21 27.67
CA MET A 453 16.74 0.74 28.22
C MET A 453 15.90 1.34 27.11
N GLU A 454 14.61 1.05 27.14
CA GLU A 454 13.67 1.44 26.10
C GLU A 454 12.76 2.60 26.47
N GLY A 455 12.53 2.84 27.75
CA GLY A 455 11.66 3.92 28.17
C GLY A 455 12.08 4.57 29.46
N VAL A 456 11.74 5.87 29.64
CA VAL A 456 12.01 6.63 30.86
C VAL A 456 10.81 7.47 31.27
N THR A 457 10.49 7.47 32.56
CA THR A 457 9.48 8.36 33.12
C THR A 457 9.91 8.87 34.49
N ILE A 458 9.28 9.94 34.96
CA ILE A 458 9.56 10.56 36.23
C ILE A 458 8.31 10.60 37.12
N ASP A 459 8.50 10.39 38.43
CA ASP A 459 7.51 10.76 39.42
C ASP A 459 7.41 12.30 39.50
N PRO A 460 6.26 12.91 39.11
CA PRO A 460 6.12 14.37 39.10
C PRO A 460 6.28 15.04 40.44
N GLY A 461 6.15 14.29 41.53
CA GLY A 461 6.33 14.78 42.90
C GLY A 461 7.76 14.69 43.43
N SER A 462 8.66 14.13 42.63
CA SER A 462 10.04 13.87 43.06
C SER A 462 11.04 13.91 41.91
N THR A 463 12.29 13.56 42.18
CA THR A 463 13.36 13.38 41.17
C THR A 463 13.59 11.89 40.86
N THR A 464 12.66 11.02 41.24
CA THR A 464 12.79 9.57 41.02
C THR A 464 12.42 9.25 39.59
N LEU A 465 13.29 8.54 38.89
CA LEU A 465 13.03 8.01 37.56
C LEU A 465 12.64 6.53 37.62
N TYR A 466 11.81 6.13 36.68
CA TYR A 466 11.51 4.73 36.38
C TYR A 466 11.90 4.43 34.94
N LEU A 467 12.60 3.31 34.73
CA LEU A 467 13.16 2.90 33.46
C LEU A 467 12.51 1.60 33.03
N GLY A 468 11.95 1.58 31.83
CA GLY A 468 11.54 0.36 31.13
C GLY A 468 12.79 -0.32 30.57
N ILE A 469 12.91 -1.60 30.83
CA ILE A 469 14.07 -2.39 30.41
C ILE A 469 13.56 -3.47 29.47
N GLU A 470 14.15 -3.52 28.30
CA GLU A 470 13.85 -4.57 27.33
C GLU A 470 13.85 -5.95 28.01
N SER A 471 13.11 -6.85 27.50
CA SER A 471 12.73 -8.13 28.05
C SER A 471 11.56 -8.05 29.04
N ASP A 472 11.72 -7.55 30.28
CA ASP A 472 10.66 -7.87 31.25
C ASP A 472 10.59 -7.02 32.52
N ARG A 473 11.35 -5.95 32.71
CA ARG A 473 11.45 -5.37 34.06
C ARG A 473 11.44 -3.85 34.11
N VAL A 474 11.17 -3.34 35.31
CA VAL A 474 11.23 -1.91 35.60
C VAL A 474 12.25 -1.63 36.67
N TYR A 475 13.15 -0.67 36.41
CA TYR A 475 14.08 -0.13 37.37
C TYR A 475 13.59 1.19 37.95
N ARG A 476 13.92 1.41 39.20
CA ARG A 476 13.84 2.71 39.88
C ARG A 476 15.24 3.25 40.10
N VAL A 477 15.46 4.50 39.72
CA VAL A 477 16.72 5.23 39.96
C VAL A 477 16.45 6.58 40.61
N GLN A 478 17.36 7.00 41.51
CA GLN A 478 17.24 8.23 42.27
C GLN A 478 18.57 8.99 42.26
N SER A 479 18.49 10.31 42.43
CA SER A 479 19.70 11.13 42.52
C SER A 479 20.71 10.52 43.54
N PRO A 480 22.00 10.38 43.18
CA PRO A 480 22.71 10.93 42.02
C PRO A 480 22.64 10.06 40.73
N TYR A 481 21.69 9.17 40.60
CA TYR A 481 21.41 8.33 39.41
C TYR A 481 22.49 7.31 39.03
N ASN A 482 23.34 6.96 39.97
CA ASN A 482 24.47 6.04 39.79
C ASN A 482 24.19 4.61 40.26
N SER A 483 22.96 4.33 40.65
CA SER A 483 22.51 2.99 41.08
C SER A 483 21.06 2.77 40.68
N LYS A 484 20.71 1.49 40.44
CA LYS A 484 19.37 1.05 40.04
C LYS A 484 18.82 0.01 41.02
N THR A 485 17.53 -0.01 41.16
CA THR A 485 16.80 -1.05 41.92
C THR A 485 15.69 -1.61 41.06
N THR A 486 15.66 -2.93 40.82
CA THR A 486 14.51 -3.59 40.21
C THR A 486 13.32 -3.49 41.14
N ILE A 487 12.22 -2.91 40.69
CA ILE A 487 11.01 -2.80 41.52
C ILE A 487 10.01 -3.90 41.24
N PHE A 488 9.93 -4.38 40.01
CA PHE A 488 9.18 -5.56 39.62
C PHE A 488 9.60 -6.09 38.25
N VAL A 489 9.12 -7.30 37.95
CA VAL A 489 9.25 -7.98 36.66
C VAL A 489 7.85 -8.15 36.06
N ILE A 490 7.74 -8.08 34.76
CA ILE A 490 6.51 -8.23 34.00
C ILE A 490 6.49 -9.66 33.46
N ASP A 491 5.84 -10.56 34.18
CA ASP A 491 5.83 -12.01 33.88
C ASP A 491 5.36 -12.33 32.46
N ASP A 492 4.41 -11.54 31.95
CA ASP A 492 3.85 -11.72 30.60
C ASP A 492 4.82 -11.29 29.49
N ALA A 493 5.81 -10.43 29.79
CA ALA A 493 6.79 -9.94 28.83
C ALA A 493 8.02 -10.86 28.69
N ALA A 494 8.29 -11.69 29.68
CA ALA A 494 9.47 -12.55 29.74
C ALA A 494 9.67 -13.51 28.54
N ASN A 495 8.65 -13.72 27.73
CA ASN A 495 8.69 -14.58 26.54
C ASN A 495 8.59 -13.79 25.22
N MET A 496 8.61 -12.46 25.26
CA MET A 496 8.48 -11.61 24.07
C MET A 496 9.83 -11.34 23.37
N GLY A 497 10.95 -11.64 24.04
CA GLY A 497 12.30 -11.38 23.53
C GLY A 497 12.53 -9.89 23.30
N ASN A 498 13.11 -9.53 22.18
CA ASN A 498 13.35 -8.15 21.73
C ASN A 498 12.06 -7.42 21.28
N SER A 499 10.89 -7.87 21.66
CA SER A 499 9.61 -7.18 21.45
C SER A 499 8.88 -7.04 22.79
N GLY A 500 9.65 -6.95 23.85
CA GLY A 500 9.21 -6.88 25.22
C GLY A 500 8.79 -5.47 25.66
N VAL A 501 9.34 -5.04 26.79
CA VAL A 501 9.08 -3.69 27.34
C VAL A 501 9.81 -2.66 26.52
N GLU A 502 9.05 -1.69 25.98
CA GLU A 502 9.54 -0.56 25.21
C GLU A 502 9.28 0.75 25.98
N GLY A 503 8.02 1.13 26.09
CA GLY A 503 7.63 2.38 26.72
C GLY A 503 7.20 2.27 28.18
N ILE A 504 7.39 3.34 28.93
CA ILE A 504 6.95 3.46 30.31
C ILE A 504 6.48 4.88 30.63
N THR A 505 5.37 5.02 31.37
CA THR A 505 4.96 6.34 31.84
C THR A 505 4.36 6.29 33.27
N TRP A 506 4.58 7.36 34.03
CA TRP A 506 3.95 7.56 35.33
C TRP A 506 2.46 7.87 35.18
N TYR A 507 1.62 7.14 35.88
CA TYR A 507 0.18 7.32 35.85
C TYR A 507 -0.43 7.36 37.26
N LYS A 508 -0.71 8.55 37.78
CA LYS A 508 -1.46 8.77 39.04
C LYS A 508 -0.98 7.90 40.23
N GLY A 509 0.32 7.65 40.35
CA GLY A 509 0.92 6.81 41.39
C GLY A 509 1.16 5.35 41.00
N ASP A 510 0.77 4.95 39.81
CA ASP A 510 1.05 3.67 39.17
C ASP A 510 1.99 3.89 37.97
N LEU A 511 2.29 2.82 37.24
CA LEU A 511 3.03 2.84 35.99
C LEU A 511 2.21 2.19 34.88
N TYR A 512 2.14 2.84 33.72
CA TYR A 512 1.83 2.18 32.47
C TYR A 512 3.13 1.71 31.85
N VAL A 513 3.13 0.49 31.33
CA VAL A 513 4.26 -0.14 30.65
C VAL A 513 3.76 -0.72 29.35
N GLY A 514 4.42 -0.40 28.26
CA GLY A 514 4.09 -0.83 26.91
C GLY A 514 5.04 -1.88 26.38
N ALA A 515 4.57 -2.67 25.44
CA ALA A 515 5.42 -3.59 24.69
C ALA A 515 5.15 -3.47 23.19
N GLN A 516 6.20 -3.63 22.40
CA GLN A 516 6.14 -3.68 20.95
C GLN A 516 5.18 -4.77 20.49
N SER A 517 5.35 -5.99 21.02
CA SER A 517 4.56 -7.13 20.59
C SER A 517 3.05 -6.92 20.79
N GLY A 518 2.36 -6.75 19.64
CA GLY A 518 0.91 -6.65 19.57
C GLY A 518 0.31 -5.42 20.24
N ALA A 519 1.06 -4.31 20.34
CA ALA A 519 0.66 -3.07 21.01
C ALA A 519 0.05 -3.34 22.39
N THR A 520 0.79 -4.08 23.22
CA THR A 520 0.34 -4.47 24.56
C THR A 520 0.62 -3.38 25.57
N LEU A 521 -0.33 -3.09 26.45
CA LEU A 521 -0.20 -2.14 27.54
C LEU A 521 -0.62 -2.77 28.87
N TRP A 522 0.19 -2.57 29.88
CA TRP A 522 -0.09 -2.96 31.26
C TRP A 522 -0.16 -1.74 32.18
N ARG A 523 -0.97 -1.86 33.23
CA ARG A 523 -0.92 -0.99 34.40
C ARG A 523 -0.43 -1.79 35.60
N TYR A 524 0.61 -1.30 36.24
CA TYR A 524 1.18 -1.86 37.46
C TYR A 524 1.22 -0.83 38.58
N THR A 525 0.92 -1.26 39.81
CA THR A 525 1.27 -0.45 40.98
C THR A 525 2.77 -0.43 41.15
N LEU A 526 3.32 0.58 41.89
CA LEU A 526 4.74 0.63 42.22
C LEU A 526 5.24 -0.59 43.03
N GLY A 527 4.34 -1.32 43.66
CA GLY A 527 4.61 -2.59 44.34
C GLY A 527 4.64 -3.82 43.43
N GLY A 528 4.48 -3.64 42.11
CA GLY A 528 4.53 -4.73 41.14
C GLY A 528 3.23 -5.54 41.03
N THR A 529 2.10 -5.02 41.53
CA THR A 529 0.81 -5.66 41.31
C THR A 529 0.23 -5.24 39.97
N LYS A 530 -0.02 -6.20 39.06
CA LYS A 530 -0.69 -5.97 37.79
C LYS A 530 -2.16 -5.62 38.03
N VAL A 531 -2.55 -4.41 37.62
CA VAL A 531 -3.94 -3.93 37.72
C VAL A 531 -4.75 -4.43 36.55
N TRP A 532 -4.23 -4.28 35.31
CA TRP A 532 -4.82 -4.81 34.10
C TRP A 532 -3.79 -4.94 32.97
N LYS A 533 -4.19 -5.64 31.91
CA LYS A 533 -3.51 -5.77 30.62
C LYS A 533 -4.50 -5.48 29.51
N LYS A 534 -4.13 -4.69 28.52
CA LYS A 534 -4.92 -4.35 27.34
C LYS A 534 -4.13 -4.56 26.05
N GLN A 535 -4.84 -4.91 24.99
CA GLN A 535 -4.34 -4.87 23.61
C GLN A 535 -4.91 -3.62 22.97
N LEU A 536 -4.07 -2.63 22.65
CA LEU A 536 -4.52 -1.32 22.15
C LEU A 536 -5.18 -1.41 20.78
N GLY A 537 -4.87 -2.43 19.99
CA GLY A 537 -5.51 -2.68 18.70
C GLY A 537 -7.03 -2.86 18.75
N ALA A 538 -7.58 -3.20 19.92
CA ALA A 538 -9.03 -3.28 20.12
C ALA A 538 -9.69 -1.88 20.20
N LEU A 539 -8.95 -0.87 20.61
CA LEU A 539 -9.40 0.52 20.74
C LEU A 539 -8.97 1.39 19.57
N ALA A 540 -7.79 1.12 19.02
CA ALA A 540 -7.18 1.85 17.91
C ALA A 540 -6.81 0.85 16.81
N PRO A 541 -7.76 0.51 15.91
CA PRO A 541 -7.44 -0.26 14.72
C PRO A 541 -6.37 0.50 13.93
N GLY A 542 -5.17 -0.07 13.82
CA GLY A 542 -4.07 0.60 13.16
C GLY A 542 -2.83 0.81 14.01
N ILE A 543 -2.94 0.69 15.32
CA ILE A 543 -1.77 0.60 16.17
C ILE A 543 -1.13 -0.78 16.02
N LYS A 544 0.17 -0.81 15.90
CA LYS A 544 0.93 -2.06 15.66
C LYS A 544 1.78 -2.43 16.85
N GLU A 545 2.37 -1.42 17.46
CA GLU A 545 3.27 -1.56 18.60
C GLU A 545 3.13 -0.39 19.57
N VAL A 546 3.80 -0.49 20.68
CA VAL A 546 4.08 0.63 21.57
C VAL A 546 5.60 0.85 21.53
N GLY A 547 6.06 1.96 20.93
CA GLY A 547 7.45 2.38 21.03
C GLY A 547 7.69 3.06 22.37
N ASP A 548 6.96 4.14 22.69
CA ASP A 548 7.05 4.82 24.00
C ASP A 548 5.68 5.33 24.46
N LEU A 549 5.63 5.75 25.72
CA LEU A 549 4.42 6.20 26.40
C LEU A 549 4.65 7.52 27.13
N PHE A 550 3.71 8.44 27.00
CA PHE A 550 3.67 9.63 27.84
C PHE A 550 2.26 9.89 28.35
N TYR A 551 2.07 9.82 29.67
CA TYR A 551 0.83 10.26 30.30
C TYR A 551 0.89 11.76 30.58
N ASP A 552 0.06 12.51 29.90
CA ASP A 552 -0.13 13.93 30.11
C ASP A 552 -1.14 14.17 31.22
N SER A 553 -0.65 14.53 32.38
CA SER A 553 -1.48 14.78 33.57
C SER A 553 -2.28 16.09 33.50
N GLU A 554 -1.93 17.02 32.60
CA GLU A 554 -2.65 18.29 32.42
C GLU A 554 -3.96 18.09 31.65
N THR A 555 -3.99 17.14 30.71
CA THR A 555 -5.15 16.86 29.86
C THR A 555 -5.82 15.52 30.19
N ASP A 556 -5.25 14.71 31.06
CA ASP A 556 -5.66 13.33 31.35
C ASP A 556 -5.66 12.45 30.10
N LEU A 557 -4.57 12.52 29.31
CA LEU A 557 -4.42 11.78 28.07
C LEU A 557 -3.16 10.92 28.11
N LEU A 558 -3.23 9.74 27.46
CA LEU A 558 -2.07 8.89 27.21
C LEU A 558 -1.67 9.00 25.74
N TRP A 559 -0.44 9.45 25.51
CA TRP A 559 0.20 9.49 24.20
C TRP A 559 1.07 8.25 24.00
N VAL A 560 0.99 7.66 22.83
CA VAL A 560 1.71 6.43 22.45
C VAL A 560 2.38 6.67 21.12
N SER A 561 3.69 6.48 21.03
CA SER A 561 4.40 6.41 19.76
C SER A 561 4.28 4.99 19.17
N ASP A 562 4.19 4.93 17.87
CA ASP A 562 4.19 3.69 17.09
C ASP A 562 5.09 3.91 15.88
N SER A 563 6.30 3.38 15.94
CA SER A 563 7.32 3.55 14.92
C SER A 563 6.98 2.80 13.64
N GLU A 564 6.40 1.60 13.76
CA GLU A 564 5.97 0.80 12.61
C GLU A 564 4.78 1.43 11.85
N ALA A 565 3.83 2.05 12.56
CA ALA A 565 2.73 2.79 11.95
C ALA A 565 3.11 4.23 11.57
N CYS A 566 4.25 4.74 12.05
CA CYS A 566 4.68 6.13 11.92
C CYS A 566 3.63 7.12 12.45
N LYS A 567 3.05 6.86 13.62
CA LYS A 567 1.95 7.63 14.20
C LYS A 567 2.10 7.84 15.69
N LEU A 568 1.45 8.91 16.16
CA LEU A 568 1.15 9.08 17.58
C LEU A 568 -0.33 8.80 17.80
N PHE A 569 -0.64 7.87 18.71
CA PHE A 569 -1.99 7.56 19.15
C PHE A 569 -2.23 8.21 20.51
N VAL A 570 -3.41 8.80 20.69
CA VAL A 570 -3.76 9.44 21.95
C VAL A 570 -5.04 8.83 22.49
N PHE A 571 -4.98 8.31 23.70
CA PHE A 571 -6.10 7.72 24.42
C PHE A 571 -6.50 8.61 25.60
N ASP A 572 -7.71 8.43 26.12
CA ASP A 572 -8.05 8.93 27.44
C ASP A 572 -7.16 8.28 28.52
N GLY A 573 -6.97 8.93 29.67
CA GLY A 573 -6.04 8.49 30.70
C GLY A 573 -6.28 7.07 31.24
N GLU A 574 -7.54 6.60 31.24
CA GLU A 574 -7.88 5.21 31.64
C GLU A 574 -7.80 4.20 30.49
N VAL A 575 -7.41 4.66 29.29
CA VAL A 575 -7.26 3.85 28.08
C VAL A 575 -8.55 3.08 27.75
N THR A 576 -9.65 3.82 27.68
CA THR A 576 -10.96 3.27 27.33
C THR A 576 -11.41 3.68 25.94
N GLU A 577 -10.89 4.80 25.43
CA GLU A 577 -11.27 5.36 24.14
C GLU A 577 -10.09 6.06 23.45
N LEU A 578 -10.00 5.88 22.14
CA LEU A 578 -9.08 6.65 21.29
C LEU A 578 -9.58 8.09 21.12
N GLN A 579 -8.71 9.08 21.37
CA GLN A 579 -9.04 10.50 21.32
C GLN A 579 -8.51 11.17 20.05
N ALA A 580 -7.27 10.81 19.63
CA ALA A 580 -6.66 11.39 18.45
C ALA A 580 -5.60 10.46 17.83
N ILE A 581 -5.31 10.72 16.56
CA ILE A 581 -4.19 10.12 15.85
C ILE A 581 -3.47 11.23 15.08
N TYR A 582 -2.14 11.21 15.12
CA TYR A 582 -1.31 12.14 14.37
C TYR A 582 -0.32 11.36 13.50
N ASP A 583 -0.28 11.70 12.22
CA ASP A 583 0.71 11.18 11.30
C ASP A 583 2.06 11.87 11.52
N VAL A 584 3.09 11.07 11.79
CA VAL A 584 4.47 11.51 11.96
C VAL A 584 5.42 10.77 11.01
N SER A 585 4.92 10.34 9.86
CA SER A 585 5.64 9.57 8.85
C SER A 585 6.89 10.26 8.28
N PHE A 586 7.06 11.54 8.56
CA PHE A 586 8.29 12.29 8.30
C PHE A 586 9.44 11.94 9.28
N ILE A 587 9.15 11.18 10.35
CA ILE A 587 10.12 10.59 11.27
C ILE A 587 10.28 9.12 10.88
N GLY A 588 11.49 8.72 10.56
CA GLY A 588 11.73 7.36 10.02
C GLY A 588 11.43 6.25 11.02
N ASN A 589 11.69 6.48 12.30
CA ASN A 589 11.49 5.54 13.40
C ASN A 589 11.14 6.33 14.68
N ALA A 590 9.86 6.62 14.90
CA ALA A 590 9.37 7.46 16.00
C ALA A 590 9.26 6.64 17.29
N GLU A 591 10.38 6.46 18.00
CA GLU A 591 10.46 5.58 19.17
C GLU A 591 10.04 6.27 20.47
N SER A 592 10.18 7.58 20.61
CA SER A 592 9.86 8.25 21.87
C SER A 592 8.82 9.36 21.73
N VAL A 593 8.08 9.66 22.82
CA VAL A 593 7.07 10.73 22.84
C VAL A 593 7.02 11.44 24.19
N CYS A 594 6.96 12.78 24.18
CA CYS A 594 6.81 13.57 25.40
C CYS A 594 6.08 14.89 25.12
N VAL A 595 5.00 15.18 25.83
CA VAL A 595 4.22 16.42 25.68
C VAL A 595 4.78 17.54 26.54
N ASP A 596 4.92 18.72 25.99
CA ASP A 596 5.44 19.91 26.65
C ASP A 596 4.50 21.11 26.46
N HIS A 597 3.54 21.26 27.34
CA HIS A 597 2.59 22.38 27.30
C HIS A 597 3.25 23.74 27.50
N GLN A 598 4.35 23.80 28.27
CA GLN A 598 5.07 25.05 28.48
C GLN A 598 5.61 25.61 27.16
N ARG A 599 6.00 24.71 26.23
CA ARG A 599 6.53 25.07 24.92
C ARG A 599 5.54 24.84 23.77
N GLY A 600 4.32 24.40 24.07
CA GLY A 600 3.25 24.13 23.09
C GLY A 600 3.71 23.12 22.03
N CYS A 601 4.32 22.01 22.45
CA CYS A 601 4.86 21.03 21.52
C CYS A 601 4.86 19.61 22.07
N VAL A 602 5.00 18.65 21.16
CA VAL A 602 5.36 17.26 21.44
C VAL A 602 6.79 17.04 20.99
N TRP A 603 7.60 16.49 21.87
CA TRP A 603 8.94 16.01 21.56
C TRP A 603 8.86 14.55 21.14
N VAL A 604 9.50 14.22 20.03
CA VAL A 604 9.59 12.86 19.49
C VAL A 604 11.04 12.59 19.15
N GLY A 605 11.60 11.51 19.65
CA GLY A 605 12.91 11.01 19.24
C GLY A 605 12.77 9.98 18.13
N ASP A 606 13.74 9.94 17.22
CA ASP A 606 13.90 8.80 16.34
C ASP A 606 15.04 7.90 16.84
N ASP A 607 14.86 6.62 16.67
CA ASP A 607 15.91 5.63 16.87
C ASP A 607 16.72 5.47 15.59
N GLY A 608 18.03 5.70 15.71
CA GLY A 608 18.94 5.60 14.58
C GLY A 608 20.40 5.74 15.02
N SER A 609 21.31 5.36 14.14
CA SER A 609 22.77 5.50 14.36
C SER A 609 23.24 6.96 14.62
N THR A 610 22.39 7.91 14.39
CA THR A 610 22.48 9.31 14.82
C THR A 610 21.06 9.78 15.03
N SER A 611 20.55 9.60 16.24
CA SER A 611 19.17 9.91 16.59
C SER A 611 18.88 11.41 16.53
N LYS A 612 17.68 11.74 16.14
CA LYS A 612 17.17 13.12 16.08
C LYS A 612 16.06 13.33 17.09
N ILE A 613 15.91 14.55 17.55
CA ILE A 613 14.78 14.97 18.38
C ILE A 613 13.96 15.97 17.59
N TYR A 614 12.69 15.67 17.42
CA TYR A 614 11.71 16.51 16.72
C TYR A 614 10.88 17.29 17.74
N LYS A 615 10.85 18.60 17.58
CA LYS A 615 9.89 19.47 18.26
C LYS A 615 8.71 19.70 17.34
N ILE A 616 7.57 19.13 17.65
CA ILE A 616 6.35 19.22 16.83
C ILE A 616 5.36 20.12 17.55
N SER A 617 5.12 21.32 17.02
CA SER A 617 4.12 22.25 17.59
C SER A 617 2.82 22.10 16.83
N PHE A 618 1.89 21.36 17.38
CA PHE A 618 0.54 21.20 16.84
C PHE A 618 -0.30 22.44 17.10
N THR A 619 -1.12 22.81 16.15
CA THR A 619 -2.09 23.90 16.33
C THR A 619 -3.17 23.46 17.32
N GLY A 620 -3.26 24.11 18.46
CA GLY A 620 -4.24 23.82 19.51
C GLY A 620 -3.75 22.90 20.65
N LEU A 621 -2.44 22.61 20.69
CA LEU A 621 -1.83 21.95 21.86
C LEU A 621 -1.60 22.94 23.00
#